data_9c4e37e89f65399f443d6b8d91f95ca5
#
_entry.id   9c4e37e89f65399f443d6b8d91f95ca5
#
_cell.length_a   1.000
_cell.length_b   1.000
_cell.length_c   1.000
_cell.angle_alpha   90.00
_cell.angle_beta   90.00
_cell.angle_gamma   90.00
#
_symmetry.space_group_name_H-M   'P 1'
#
loop_
_entity.id
_entity.type
_entity.pdbx_description
1 polymer ?
#
loop_
_entity_poly.entity_id
_entity_poly.type
_entity_poly.pdbx_seq_one_letter_code
_entity_poly.pdbx_strand_id
1 'polypeptide(L)'
;MRQLCNRKVLTEEKIFVQKCRSLTDRIFFYSLEKYPCANKRNSLYYREMSVWKNEEKEELIMKLTTVKEIYRERDKYLDQEITVGGWVRSVRDSKTFGFVVLHDGTYFETLQIVYHDTMDNFAEISKLNVGAAIIVKGTLVATPQAKQPFEIQAAEISVEGTSAPDYPLQKKRHSLEYLRTITHLRSRTNTFQAVFRVRSLCAYAIHKFFQERGFVYVHTPLITGSDCEGAGEMFQVTTMDLNLSLIHI
;
A
#
# COMPACT_ATOMS: atom_id res chain seq x y z
N MET A 1 -13.21 -44.16 -7.51
CA MET A 1 -13.64 -42.75 -7.35
C MET A 1 -12.83 -41.94 -6.34
N ARG A 2 -11.55 -42.22 -6.15
CA ARG A 2 -10.67 -41.47 -5.17
C ARG A 2 -9.37 -40.92 -5.80
N GLN A 3 -9.25 -40.91 -7.12
CA GLN A 3 -7.99 -40.46 -7.77
C GLN A 3 -8.12 -39.22 -8.68
N LEU A 4 -9.28 -38.59 -8.76
CA LEU A 4 -9.51 -37.43 -9.62
C LEU A 4 -9.54 -36.08 -8.89
N CYS A 5 -9.42 -36.07 -7.55
CA CYS A 5 -9.49 -34.85 -6.76
C CYS A 5 -8.14 -34.15 -6.56
N ASN A 6 -7.00 -34.83 -6.81
CA ASN A 6 -5.66 -34.32 -6.47
C ASN A 6 -4.91 -33.59 -7.62
N ARG A 7 -5.50 -33.45 -8.81
CA ARG A 7 -4.78 -32.78 -9.92
C ARG A 7 -5.24 -31.36 -10.23
N LYS A 8 -6.38 -30.89 -9.72
CA LYS A 8 -6.86 -29.52 -9.99
C LYS A 8 -6.46 -28.49 -8.94
N VAL A 9 -6.13 -28.90 -7.72
CA VAL A 9 -5.75 -27.98 -6.64
C VAL A 9 -4.34 -27.42 -6.84
N LEU A 10 -3.44 -28.18 -7.48
CA LEU A 10 -2.04 -27.77 -7.67
C LEU A 10 -1.81 -26.72 -8.80
N THR A 11 -2.79 -26.47 -9.66
CA THR A 11 -2.65 -25.49 -10.76
C THR A 11 -3.11 -24.10 -10.36
N GLU A 12 -4.01 -23.97 -9.39
CA GLU A 12 -4.48 -22.64 -8.94
C GLU A 12 -3.52 -21.97 -7.94
N GLU A 13 -2.84 -22.75 -7.10
CA GLU A 13 -1.83 -22.20 -6.19
C GLU A 13 -0.59 -21.63 -6.91
N LYS A 14 -0.21 -22.19 -8.05
CA LYS A 14 0.90 -21.64 -8.87
C LYS A 14 0.55 -20.31 -9.56
N ILE A 15 -0.71 -20.04 -9.82
CA ILE A 15 -1.15 -18.77 -10.43
C ILE A 15 -1.17 -17.63 -9.41
N PHE A 16 -1.42 -17.94 -8.13
CA PHE A 16 -1.46 -16.93 -7.06
C PHE A 16 -0.07 -16.41 -6.67
N VAL A 17 0.94 -17.26 -6.68
CA VAL A 17 2.34 -16.91 -6.33
C VAL A 17 3.02 -16.07 -7.42
N GLN A 18 2.59 -16.15 -8.67
CA GLN A 18 3.24 -15.46 -9.79
C GLN A 18 2.72 -14.03 -10.04
N LYS A 19 1.61 -13.61 -9.40
CA LYS A 19 1.02 -12.27 -9.56
C LYS A 19 1.37 -11.26 -8.46
N CYS A 20 2.01 -11.70 -7.39
CA CYS A 20 2.36 -10.85 -6.24
C CYS A 20 3.82 -10.36 -6.30
N ARG A 21 4.20 -9.64 -7.35
CA ARG A 21 5.54 -9.00 -7.46
C ARG A 21 5.47 -7.47 -7.49
N SER A 22 4.45 -6.84 -6.94
CA SER A 22 4.40 -5.39 -6.81
C SER A 22 4.77 -4.92 -5.40
N LEU A 23 5.36 -3.75 -5.30
CA LEU A 23 5.81 -3.12 -4.04
C LEU A 23 4.71 -3.03 -2.95
N THR A 24 3.44 -3.09 -3.32
CA THR A 24 2.28 -3.03 -2.42
C THR A 24 2.10 -4.28 -1.57
N ASP A 25 2.61 -5.44 -1.98
CA ASP A 25 2.43 -6.70 -1.27
C ASP A 25 3.39 -6.84 -0.08
N ARG A 26 4.50 -6.10 -0.06
CA ARG A 26 5.44 -6.09 1.07
C ARG A 26 4.88 -5.46 2.35
N ILE A 27 3.87 -4.61 2.25
CA ILE A 27 3.26 -3.93 3.41
C ILE A 27 2.31 -4.86 4.18
N PHE A 28 1.72 -5.87 3.54
CA PHE A 28 0.74 -6.77 4.16
C PHE A 28 1.35 -7.90 4.99
N PHE A 29 2.60 -8.29 4.74
CA PHE A 29 3.25 -9.42 5.42
C PHE A 29 3.89 -9.10 6.78
N TYR A 30 4.08 -7.83 7.13
CA TYR A 30 4.75 -7.45 8.39
C TYR A 30 3.88 -7.56 9.64
N SER A 31 2.58 -7.85 9.52
CA SER A 31 1.64 -7.89 10.64
C SER A 31 1.36 -9.28 11.23
N LEU A 32 1.85 -10.37 10.63
CA LEU A 32 1.51 -11.73 11.05
C LEU A 32 2.51 -12.41 12.02
N GLU A 33 3.64 -11.79 12.33
CA GLU A 33 4.65 -12.40 13.23
C GLU A 33 4.30 -12.34 14.73
N LYS A 34 3.17 -11.79 15.14
CA LYS A 34 2.82 -11.61 16.57
C LYS A 34 1.75 -12.53 17.13
N TYR A 35 1.34 -13.58 16.43
CA TYR A 35 0.36 -14.53 16.99
C TYR A 35 0.97 -15.93 17.21
N PRO A 36 1.22 -16.33 18.48
CA PRO A 36 1.76 -17.64 18.82
C PRO A 36 0.65 -18.67 19.01
N CYS A 37 -0.05 -19.06 17.95
CA CYS A 37 -0.98 -20.18 17.99
C CYS A 37 -1.01 -20.93 16.67
N ALA A 38 0.05 -21.66 16.37
CA ALA A 38 0.03 -22.68 15.33
C ALA A 38 0.80 -23.91 15.80
N ASN A 39 0.05 -24.98 16.00
CA ASN A 39 0.49 -26.27 16.48
C ASN A 39 1.52 -26.90 15.50
N LYS A 40 2.66 -27.36 16.03
CA LYS A 40 3.88 -27.86 15.33
C LYS A 40 3.71 -29.12 14.44
N ARG A 41 2.55 -29.40 13.83
CA ARG A 41 2.35 -30.65 13.10
C ARG A 41 2.17 -30.56 11.58
N ASN A 42 2.35 -29.42 10.94
CA ASN A 42 2.38 -29.35 9.47
C ASN A 42 3.80 -28.94 8.99
N SER A 43 4.69 -29.92 9.02
CA SER A 43 6.13 -29.73 8.78
C SER A 43 6.48 -29.39 7.31
N LEU A 44 5.62 -29.60 6.36
CA LEU A 44 5.88 -29.32 4.93
C LEU A 44 5.73 -27.82 4.58
N TYR A 45 4.71 -27.16 5.12
CA TYR A 45 4.50 -25.72 4.86
C TYR A 45 5.59 -24.84 5.50
N TYR A 46 6.07 -25.23 6.70
CA TYR A 46 7.18 -24.55 7.37
C TYR A 46 8.54 -24.86 6.75
N ARG A 47 8.70 -26.00 6.08
CA ARG A 47 9.96 -26.37 5.43
C ARG A 47 10.18 -25.59 4.13
N GLU A 48 9.13 -25.29 3.38
CA GLU A 48 9.23 -24.42 2.21
C GLU A 48 9.46 -22.95 2.59
N MET A 49 8.84 -22.46 3.69
CA MET A 49 9.15 -21.13 4.21
C MET A 49 10.56 -21.00 4.80
N SER A 50 11.15 -22.09 5.33
CA SER A 50 12.53 -22.06 5.85
C SER A 50 13.58 -22.15 4.75
N VAL A 51 13.27 -22.74 3.59
CA VAL A 51 14.15 -22.75 2.41
C VAL A 51 14.29 -21.34 1.81
N TRP A 52 13.31 -20.44 2.01
CA TRP A 52 13.44 -19.04 1.64
C TRP A 52 14.24 -18.18 2.64
N LYS A 53 14.64 -18.75 3.80
CA LYS A 53 15.45 -18.07 4.81
C LYS A 53 16.94 -18.37 4.72
N ASN A 54 17.34 -19.40 3.97
CA ASN A 54 18.73 -19.79 3.82
C ASN A 54 19.04 -19.87 2.34
N GLU A 55 19.61 -18.85 1.81
CA GLU A 55 20.71 -18.78 0.88
C GLU A 55 20.76 -17.37 0.27
N GLU A 56 21.71 -16.61 0.78
CA GLU A 56 22.47 -15.58 0.10
C GLU A 56 21.69 -14.63 -0.84
N LYS A 57 20.95 -13.76 -0.24
CA LYS A 57 20.96 -12.33 -0.51
C LYS A 57 20.28 -11.69 0.71
N GLU A 58 21.07 -11.30 1.69
CA GLU A 58 20.86 -10.01 2.31
C GLU A 58 21.04 -8.98 1.17
N GLU A 59 20.15 -8.97 0.21
CA GLU A 59 19.82 -7.74 -0.50
C GLU A 59 19.57 -6.77 0.64
N LEU A 60 20.45 -5.82 0.78
CA LEU A 60 20.38 -4.72 1.72
C LEU A 60 18.96 -4.18 1.61
N ILE A 61 18.05 -4.69 2.47
CA ILE A 61 16.67 -4.16 2.53
C ILE A 61 16.90 -2.75 3.03
N MET A 62 16.95 -1.83 2.07
CA MET A 62 17.14 -0.41 2.34
C MET A 62 16.05 0.00 3.32
N LYS A 63 16.43 0.25 4.56
CA LYS A 63 15.49 0.62 5.61
C LYS A 63 14.98 2.01 5.33
N LEU A 64 13.82 2.09 4.71
CA LEU A 64 13.14 3.36 4.45
C LEU A 64 12.53 3.88 5.75
N THR A 65 12.85 5.12 6.09
CA THR A 65 12.19 5.86 7.17
C THR A 65 10.85 6.37 6.66
N THR A 66 9.77 6.10 7.39
CA THR A 66 8.43 6.53 6.97
C THR A 66 8.15 7.99 7.32
N VAL A 67 7.33 8.66 6.52
CA VAL A 67 6.88 10.03 6.80
C VAL A 67 6.21 10.10 8.17
N LYS A 68 5.45 9.07 8.56
CA LYS A 68 4.83 8.98 9.88
C LYS A 68 5.84 8.98 11.03
N GLU A 69 6.94 8.24 10.90
CA GLU A 69 8.02 8.20 11.91
C GLU A 69 8.67 9.56 12.04
N ILE A 70 8.99 10.23 10.93
CA ILE A 70 9.60 11.57 10.92
C ILE A 70 8.70 12.58 11.65
N TYR A 71 7.39 12.60 11.38
CA TYR A 71 6.46 13.51 12.04
C TYR A 71 6.27 13.22 13.53
N ARG A 72 6.36 11.95 13.96
CA ARG A 72 6.16 11.55 15.36
C ARG A 72 7.40 11.64 16.22
N GLU A 73 8.55 11.34 15.64
CA GLU A 73 9.85 11.24 16.32
C GLU A 73 10.85 12.22 15.71
N ARG A 74 10.40 13.43 15.35
CA ARG A 74 11.19 14.43 14.64
C ARG A 74 12.58 14.64 15.24
N ASP A 75 12.65 14.81 16.54
CA ASP A 75 13.90 15.16 17.24
C ASP A 75 14.97 14.05 17.15
N LYS A 76 14.54 12.82 16.88
CA LYS A 76 15.44 11.68 16.64
C LYS A 76 16.12 11.74 15.27
N TYR A 77 15.44 12.32 14.28
CA TYR A 77 15.89 12.31 12.88
C TYR A 77 16.48 13.64 12.43
N LEU A 78 16.34 14.72 13.24
CA LEU A 78 16.93 16.02 12.92
C LEU A 78 18.44 15.90 12.82
N ASP A 79 19.00 16.56 11.79
CA ASP A 79 20.41 16.61 11.45
C ASP A 79 21.04 15.24 11.16
N GLN A 80 20.19 14.22 10.92
CA GLN A 80 20.64 12.90 10.52
C GLN A 80 20.36 12.63 9.04
N GLU A 81 21.21 11.80 8.46
CA GLU A 81 21.03 11.27 7.12
C GLU A 81 19.98 10.14 7.20
N ILE A 82 18.89 10.30 6.45
CA ILE A 82 17.80 9.34 6.37
C ILE A 82 17.49 8.99 4.91
N THR A 83 16.92 7.80 4.72
CA THR A 83 16.44 7.37 3.41
C THR A 83 14.92 7.24 3.46
N VAL A 84 14.25 7.93 2.55
CA VAL A 84 12.78 7.91 2.43
C VAL A 84 12.40 7.50 1.02
N GLY A 85 11.26 6.80 0.89
CA GLY A 85 10.72 6.41 -0.40
C GLY A 85 9.24 6.77 -0.53
N GLY A 86 8.79 7.10 -1.73
CA GLY A 86 7.38 7.42 -1.94
C GLY A 86 7.09 7.96 -3.32
N TRP A 87 5.91 8.56 -3.44
CA TRP A 87 5.39 9.09 -4.70
C TRP A 87 5.41 10.61 -4.72
N VAL A 88 5.80 11.15 -5.86
CA VAL A 88 5.82 12.58 -6.14
C VAL A 88 4.39 13.12 -6.18
N ARG A 89 4.11 14.13 -5.36
CA ARG A 89 2.85 14.90 -5.36
C ARG A 89 2.93 16.17 -6.18
N SER A 90 4.09 16.81 -6.18
CA SER A 90 4.41 17.95 -7.03
C SER A 90 5.90 18.18 -7.09
N VAL A 91 6.37 18.67 -8.21
CA VAL A 91 7.71 19.22 -8.39
C VAL A 91 7.58 20.71 -8.64
N ARG A 92 8.49 21.49 -8.08
CA ARG A 92 8.67 22.91 -8.37
C ARG A 92 10.15 23.11 -8.63
N ASP A 93 10.45 23.58 -9.79
CA ASP A 93 11.82 23.82 -10.21
C ASP A 93 12.17 25.32 -10.16
N SER A 94 13.41 25.60 -9.83
CA SER A 94 14.08 26.89 -9.94
C SER A 94 15.42 26.65 -10.65
N LYS A 95 16.10 27.70 -11.07
CA LYS A 95 17.32 27.54 -11.90
C LYS A 95 18.45 26.79 -11.19
N THR A 96 18.58 26.94 -9.89
CA THR A 96 19.67 26.40 -9.07
C THR A 96 19.27 25.37 -8.04
N PHE A 97 17.98 25.25 -7.74
CA PHE A 97 17.42 24.28 -6.79
C PHE A 97 15.95 24.02 -7.11
N GLY A 98 15.41 22.94 -6.57
CA GLY A 98 14.00 22.63 -6.71
C GLY A 98 13.43 21.97 -5.47
N PHE A 99 12.11 21.83 -5.48
CA PHE A 99 11.35 21.17 -4.40
C PHE A 99 10.55 20.03 -4.95
N VAL A 100 10.67 18.87 -4.32
CA VAL A 100 9.78 17.74 -4.52
C VAL A 100 8.92 17.58 -3.27
N VAL A 101 7.62 17.43 -3.46
CA VAL A 101 6.70 17.06 -2.39
C VAL A 101 6.45 15.57 -2.49
N LEU A 102 6.91 14.81 -1.50
CA LEU A 102 6.81 13.36 -1.41
C LEU A 102 5.65 12.94 -0.50
N HIS A 103 5.05 11.81 -0.82
CA HIS A 103 4.03 11.15 -0.01
C HIS A 103 4.21 9.63 -0.06
N ASP A 104 4.33 8.99 1.09
CA ASP A 104 4.52 7.54 1.23
C ASP A 104 3.26 6.77 1.62
N GLY A 105 2.14 7.47 1.88
CA GLY A 105 0.88 6.88 2.32
C GLY A 105 0.79 6.57 3.82
N THR A 106 1.87 6.65 4.59
CA THR A 106 1.87 6.30 6.01
C THR A 106 1.28 7.39 6.90
N TYR A 107 1.38 8.64 6.46
CA TYR A 107 0.88 9.82 7.18
C TYR A 107 -0.01 10.68 6.31
N PHE A 108 -0.76 11.61 6.92
CA PHE A 108 -1.66 12.49 6.18
C PHE A 108 -0.91 13.66 5.53
N GLU A 109 0.12 14.16 6.19
CA GLU A 109 0.97 15.22 5.68
C GLU A 109 2.01 14.66 4.70
N THR A 110 2.54 15.56 3.88
CA THR A 110 3.58 15.28 2.90
C THR A 110 4.94 15.71 3.41
N LEU A 111 6.01 15.25 2.78
CA LEU A 111 7.37 15.61 3.10
C LEU A 111 7.97 16.44 1.97
N GLN A 112 8.54 17.61 2.30
CA GLN A 112 9.25 18.44 1.35
C GLN A 112 10.71 18.02 1.24
N ILE A 113 11.18 17.91 0.02
CA ILE A 113 12.55 17.54 -0.34
C ILE A 113 13.11 18.67 -1.18
N VAL A 114 14.28 19.14 -0.81
CA VAL A 114 15.05 20.16 -1.56
C VAL A 114 16.16 19.45 -2.31
N TYR A 115 16.31 19.74 -3.59
CA TYR A 115 17.38 19.22 -4.42
C TYR A 115 18.07 20.36 -5.18
N HIS A 116 19.35 20.20 -5.46
CA HIS A 116 20.21 21.22 -6.06
C HIS A 116 20.71 20.84 -7.44
N ASP A 117 21.09 21.82 -8.23
CA ASP A 117 21.66 21.67 -9.57
C ASP A 117 23.02 20.96 -9.62
N THR A 118 23.64 20.77 -8.46
CA THR A 118 24.86 19.95 -8.30
C THR A 118 24.63 18.45 -8.48
N MET A 119 23.37 17.99 -8.51
CA MET A 119 23.02 16.58 -8.71
C MET A 119 23.06 16.22 -10.19
N ASP A 120 23.69 15.10 -10.54
CA ASP A 120 23.84 14.64 -11.93
C ASP A 120 22.50 14.45 -12.66
N ASN A 121 21.47 14.06 -11.91
CA ASN A 121 20.12 13.80 -12.44
C ASN A 121 19.13 14.96 -12.21
N PHE A 122 19.61 16.17 -11.92
CA PHE A 122 18.77 17.36 -11.70
C PHE A 122 17.74 17.58 -12.81
N ALA A 123 18.18 17.47 -14.07
CA ALA A 123 17.32 17.67 -15.24
C ALA A 123 16.23 16.59 -15.39
N GLU A 124 16.46 15.40 -14.87
CA GLU A 124 15.47 14.31 -14.82
C GLU A 124 14.46 14.59 -13.71
N ILE A 125 14.93 14.93 -12.52
CA ILE A 125 14.08 15.20 -11.34
C ILE A 125 13.12 16.36 -11.61
N SER A 126 13.60 17.41 -12.25
CA SER A 126 12.80 18.60 -12.57
C SER A 126 11.62 18.31 -13.51
N LYS A 127 11.71 17.24 -14.32
CA LYS A 127 10.68 16.80 -15.27
C LYS A 127 9.76 15.72 -14.74
N LEU A 128 9.92 15.29 -13.50
CA LEU A 128 9.09 14.23 -12.93
C LEU A 128 7.62 14.64 -12.85
N ASN A 129 6.75 13.76 -13.30
CA ASN A 129 5.31 13.93 -13.20
C ASN A 129 4.77 13.49 -11.82
N VAL A 130 3.58 13.97 -11.50
CA VAL A 130 2.83 13.50 -10.33
C VAL A 130 2.63 11.99 -10.41
N GLY A 131 2.92 11.30 -9.31
CA GLY A 131 2.80 9.85 -9.24
C GLY A 131 4.08 9.08 -9.55
N ALA A 132 5.15 9.74 -9.99
CA ALA A 132 6.47 9.10 -10.12
C ALA A 132 6.93 8.58 -8.76
N ALA A 133 7.63 7.44 -8.75
CA ALA A 133 8.17 6.82 -7.55
C ALA A 133 9.66 7.18 -7.42
N ILE A 134 10.05 7.65 -6.23
CA ILE A 134 11.44 8.03 -5.93
C ILE A 134 11.88 7.50 -4.58
N ILE A 135 13.18 7.26 -4.46
CA ILE A 135 13.88 7.07 -3.20
C ILE A 135 14.83 8.24 -3.02
N VAL A 136 14.83 8.83 -1.84
CA VAL A 136 15.64 10.00 -1.50
C VAL A 136 16.49 9.71 -0.29
N LYS A 137 17.78 9.92 -0.40
CA LYS A 137 18.73 9.94 0.68
C LYS A 137 19.16 11.36 0.95
N GLY A 138 19.08 11.81 2.20
CA GLY A 138 19.43 13.17 2.54
C GLY A 138 19.29 13.46 4.03
N THR A 139 19.65 14.69 4.41
CA THR A 139 19.63 15.15 5.79
C THR A 139 18.32 15.86 6.11
N LEU A 140 17.69 15.50 7.23
CA LEU A 140 16.50 16.18 7.74
C LEU A 140 16.89 17.46 8.46
N VAL A 141 16.43 18.61 7.96
CA VAL A 141 16.77 19.94 8.49
C VAL A 141 15.52 20.63 9.02
N ALA A 142 15.64 21.29 10.15
CA ALA A 142 14.56 22.08 10.74
C ALA A 142 14.33 23.37 9.96
N THR A 143 13.07 23.67 9.64
CA THR A 143 12.65 24.89 8.93
C THR A 143 11.52 25.60 9.69
N PRO A 144 11.77 26.19 10.88
CA PRO A 144 10.74 26.69 11.77
C PRO A 144 9.92 27.85 11.21
N GLN A 145 10.44 28.57 10.21
CA GLN A 145 9.75 29.68 9.55
C GLN A 145 8.97 29.27 8.29
N ALA A 146 9.15 28.02 7.82
CA ALA A 146 8.43 27.50 6.66
C ALA A 146 7.07 26.91 7.04
N LYS A 147 6.24 26.66 6.04
CA LYS A 147 4.94 26.02 6.24
C LYS A 147 5.06 24.61 6.86
N GLN A 148 6.11 23.89 6.50
CA GLN A 148 6.48 22.62 7.14
C GLN A 148 7.60 22.86 8.13
N PRO A 149 7.60 22.22 9.30
CA PRO A 149 8.57 22.47 10.36
C PRO A 149 9.97 21.89 10.06
N PHE A 150 10.12 21.11 9.00
CA PHE A 150 11.35 20.48 8.55
C PHE A 150 11.26 20.12 7.06
N GLU A 151 12.41 19.89 6.44
CA GLU A 151 12.55 19.42 5.06
C GLU A 151 13.77 18.51 4.95
N ILE A 152 13.84 17.72 3.87
CA ILE A 152 15.03 16.92 3.56
C ILE A 152 15.87 17.68 2.54
N GLN A 153 17.14 17.92 2.89
CA GLN A 153 18.16 18.33 1.95
C GLN A 153 18.69 17.07 1.28
N ALA A 154 18.32 16.85 0.02
CA ALA A 154 18.67 15.65 -0.71
C ALA A 154 20.17 15.62 -1.04
N ALA A 155 20.82 14.51 -0.70
CA ALA A 155 22.16 14.18 -1.18
C ALA A 155 22.07 13.32 -2.45
N GLU A 156 21.08 12.44 -2.53
CA GLU A 156 20.86 11.53 -3.66
C GLU A 156 19.35 11.32 -3.86
N ILE A 157 18.91 11.29 -5.12
CA ILE A 157 17.54 10.93 -5.50
C ILE A 157 17.60 9.85 -6.57
N SER A 158 17.04 8.68 -6.30
CA SER A 158 16.86 7.59 -7.29
C SER A 158 15.43 7.61 -7.81
N VAL A 159 15.27 7.55 -9.13
CA VAL A 159 13.96 7.46 -9.79
C VAL A 159 13.64 5.99 -10.04
N GLU A 160 12.76 5.44 -9.21
CA GLU A 160 12.36 4.01 -9.28
C GLU A 160 11.30 3.75 -10.34
N GLY A 161 10.54 4.78 -10.70
CA GLY A 161 9.53 4.67 -11.72
C GLY A 161 8.96 6.02 -12.14
N THR A 162 8.81 6.19 -13.43
CA THR A 162 8.20 7.39 -14.01
C THR A 162 6.68 7.28 -14.02
N SER A 163 6.00 8.41 -14.14
CA SER A 163 4.56 8.50 -14.32
C SER A 163 4.23 9.12 -15.68
N ALA A 164 3.21 8.60 -16.33
CA ALA A 164 2.76 9.13 -17.61
C ALA A 164 2.21 10.56 -17.47
N PRO A 165 2.34 11.41 -18.50
CA PRO A 165 1.85 12.78 -18.46
C PRO A 165 0.33 12.90 -18.26
N ASP A 166 -0.42 11.89 -18.67
CA ASP A 166 -1.88 11.77 -18.55
C ASP A 166 -2.35 11.14 -17.24
N TYR A 167 -1.44 10.99 -16.25
CA TYR A 167 -1.81 10.44 -14.94
C TYR A 167 -3.04 11.17 -14.36
N PRO A 168 -4.12 10.44 -14.00
CA PRO A 168 -5.43 11.04 -13.73
C PRO A 168 -5.47 12.00 -12.54
N LEU A 169 -4.65 11.76 -11.51
CA LEU A 169 -4.62 12.58 -10.30
C LEU A 169 -3.60 13.72 -10.42
N GLN A 170 -3.90 14.68 -11.29
CA GLN A 170 -3.10 15.89 -11.44
C GLN A 170 -3.25 16.83 -10.22
N LYS A 171 -2.36 17.84 -10.11
CA LYS A 171 -2.35 18.86 -9.06
C LYS A 171 -3.54 19.83 -9.20
N LYS A 172 -4.75 19.30 -9.06
CA LYS A 172 -6.01 20.08 -9.07
C LYS A 172 -7.03 19.43 -8.13
N ARG A 173 -8.07 20.18 -7.76
CA ARG A 173 -9.18 19.60 -7.03
C ARG A 173 -10.00 18.70 -7.95
N HIS A 174 -10.28 17.49 -7.51
CA HIS A 174 -11.12 16.53 -8.21
C HIS A 174 -12.48 16.43 -7.52
N SER A 175 -13.56 16.32 -8.31
CA SER A 175 -14.91 16.07 -7.78
C SER A 175 -15.06 14.64 -7.28
N LEU A 176 -16.01 14.41 -6.40
CA LEU A 176 -16.28 13.04 -5.89
C LEU A 176 -16.80 12.12 -7.00
N GLU A 177 -17.56 12.66 -7.96
CA GLU A 177 -18.07 11.95 -9.14
C GLU A 177 -16.89 11.44 -9.98
N TYR A 178 -15.94 12.31 -10.30
CA TYR A 178 -14.74 11.93 -11.02
C TYR A 178 -13.94 10.86 -10.28
N LEU A 179 -13.76 11.01 -8.96
CA LEU A 179 -13.02 10.04 -8.15
C LEU A 179 -13.71 8.67 -8.08
N ARG A 180 -15.02 8.59 -8.36
CA ARG A 180 -15.72 7.30 -8.48
C ARG A 180 -15.39 6.58 -9.79
N THR A 181 -15.01 7.29 -10.84
CA THR A 181 -14.61 6.68 -12.13
C THR A 181 -13.18 6.11 -12.07
N ILE A 182 -12.34 6.57 -11.15
CA ILE A 182 -10.96 6.12 -10.95
C ILE A 182 -10.77 5.47 -9.57
N THR A 183 -11.59 4.49 -9.24
CA THR A 183 -11.66 3.86 -7.91
C THR A 183 -10.33 3.34 -7.38
N HIS A 184 -9.48 2.80 -8.26
CA HIS A 184 -8.14 2.28 -7.94
C HIS A 184 -7.12 3.37 -7.55
N LEU A 185 -7.35 4.63 -7.97
CA LEU A 185 -6.45 5.75 -7.67
C LEU A 185 -6.98 6.69 -6.59
N ARG A 186 -8.29 6.73 -6.36
CA ARG A 186 -8.92 7.69 -5.43
C ARG A 186 -8.36 7.63 -4.01
N SER A 187 -7.86 6.47 -3.57
CA SER A 187 -7.22 6.29 -2.26
C SER A 187 -5.97 7.17 -2.07
N ARG A 188 -5.36 7.63 -3.15
CA ARG A 188 -4.20 8.53 -3.12
C ARG A 188 -4.61 10.00 -2.89
N THR A 189 -5.89 10.34 -2.88
CA THR A 189 -6.37 11.69 -2.57
C THR A 189 -6.53 11.88 -1.06
N ASN A 190 -6.33 13.09 -0.55
CA ASN A 190 -6.47 13.40 0.87
C ASN A 190 -7.85 13.03 1.41
N THR A 191 -8.92 13.32 0.65
CA THR A 191 -10.29 13.00 1.04
C THR A 191 -10.48 11.49 1.27
N PHE A 192 -10.08 10.67 0.31
CA PHE A 192 -10.26 9.21 0.44
C PHE A 192 -9.25 8.57 1.39
N GLN A 193 -8.06 9.15 1.57
CA GLN A 193 -7.17 8.74 2.64
C GLN A 193 -7.82 8.93 4.01
N ALA A 194 -8.45 10.08 4.27
CA ALA A 194 -9.18 10.33 5.50
C ALA A 194 -10.34 9.33 5.67
N VAL A 195 -11.18 9.19 4.63
CA VAL A 195 -12.32 8.28 4.64
C VAL A 195 -11.90 6.83 4.94
N PHE A 196 -10.89 6.31 4.23
CA PHE A 196 -10.48 4.92 4.45
C PHE A 196 -9.79 4.70 5.80
N ARG A 197 -9.05 5.66 6.32
CA ARG A 197 -8.47 5.59 7.67
C ARG A 197 -9.57 5.57 8.74
N VAL A 198 -10.56 6.45 8.64
CA VAL A 198 -11.71 6.45 9.56
C VAL A 198 -12.47 5.15 9.46
N ARG A 199 -12.77 4.67 8.25
CA ARG A 199 -13.46 3.39 8.02
C ARG A 199 -12.71 2.22 8.66
N SER A 200 -11.39 2.14 8.48
CA SER A 200 -10.55 1.12 9.08
C SER A 200 -10.60 1.14 10.60
N LEU A 201 -10.48 2.35 11.20
CA LEU A 201 -10.56 2.51 12.63
C LEU A 201 -11.94 2.16 13.21
N CYS A 202 -13.01 2.53 12.53
CA CYS A 202 -14.38 2.17 12.94
C CYS A 202 -14.60 0.65 12.90
N ALA A 203 -14.16 -0.04 11.85
CA ALA A 203 -14.26 -1.50 11.78
C ALA A 203 -13.49 -2.17 12.95
N TYR A 204 -12.25 -1.73 13.17
CA TYR A 204 -11.45 -2.23 14.29
C TYR A 204 -12.12 -1.94 15.67
N ALA A 205 -12.66 -0.73 15.85
CA ALA A 205 -13.32 -0.34 17.11
C ALA A 205 -14.54 -1.22 17.40
N ILE A 206 -15.33 -1.60 16.37
CA ILE A 206 -16.48 -2.50 16.53
C ILE A 206 -15.99 -3.89 16.97
N HIS A 207 -15.00 -4.45 16.30
CA HIS A 207 -14.44 -5.75 16.69
C HIS A 207 -13.88 -5.72 18.10
N LYS A 208 -13.11 -4.69 18.44
CA LYS A 208 -12.54 -4.50 19.78
C LYS A 208 -13.62 -4.43 20.85
N PHE A 209 -14.67 -3.63 20.62
CA PHE A 209 -15.78 -3.46 21.56
C PHE A 209 -16.45 -4.80 21.92
N PHE A 210 -16.74 -5.64 20.94
CA PHE A 210 -17.37 -6.93 21.18
C PHE A 210 -16.42 -7.93 21.82
N GLN A 211 -15.17 -8.01 21.35
CA GLN A 211 -14.20 -8.96 21.92
C GLN A 211 -13.87 -8.65 23.38
N GLU A 212 -13.70 -7.39 23.76
CA GLU A 212 -13.48 -6.99 25.16
C GLU A 212 -14.66 -7.33 26.10
N ARG A 213 -15.83 -7.59 25.54
CA ARG A 213 -17.03 -8.03 26.25
C ARG A 213 -17.28 -9.55 26.22
N GLY A 214 -16.30 -10.30 25.74
CA GLY A 214 -16.36 -11.76 25.71
C GLY A 214 -17.15 -12.36 24.52
N PHE A 215 -17.52 -11.55 23.53
CA PHE A 215 -18.12 -12.07 22.31
C PHE A 215 -17.06 -12.72 21.41
N VAL A 216 -17.43 -13.83 20.78
CA VAL A 216 -16.60 -14.52 19.80
C VAL A 216 -17.00 -14.09 18.40
N TYR A 217 -16.03 -13.61 17.61
CA TYR A 217 -16.26 -13.31 16.21
C TYR A 217 -16.28 -14.61 15.38
N VAL A 218 -17.44 -14.94 14.84
CA VAL A 218 -17.63 -16.06 13.92
C VAL A 218 -17.72 -15.51 12.51
N HIS A 219 -16.73 -15.82 11.68
CA HIS A 219 -16.73 -15.44 10.27
C HIS A 219 -17.71 -16.34 9.49
N THR A 220 -18.96 -15.91 9.41
CA THR A 220 -20.01 -16.64 8.68
C THR A 220 -19.84 -16.48 7.16
N PRO A 221 -20.25 -17.50 6.36
CA PRO A 221 -20.24 -17.39 4.91
C PRO A 221 -21.11 -16.23 4.40
N LEU A 222 -20.61 -15.49 3.41
CA LEU A 222 -21.35 -14.42 2.71
C LEU A 222 -22.33 -15.01 1.68
N ILE A 223 -21.98 -16.17 1.10
CA ILE A 223 -22.81 -16.88 0.14
C ILE A 223 -23.57 -17.96 0.92
N THR A 224 -24.87 -17.88 0.93
CA THR A 224 -25.76 -18.80 1.67
C THR A 224 -26.94 -19.20 0.81
N GLY A 225 -27.48 -20.40 1.05
CA GLY A 225 -28.70 -20.88 0.40
C GLY A 225 -30.00 -20.57 1.15
N SER A 226 -29.87 -19.87 2.32
CA SER A 226 -31.07 -19.53 3.12
C SER A 226 -31.28 -18.02 3.13
N ASP A 227 -32.52 -17.62 2.90
CA ASP A 227 -33.01 -16.27 3.16
C ASP A 227 -33.19 -16.08 4.67
N CYS A 228 -32.73 -14.96 5.18
CA CYS A 228 -32.95 -14.54 6.55
C CYS A 228 -34.22 -13.69 6.58
N GLU A 229 -35.22 -14.09 7.37
CA GLU A 229 -36.48 -13.37 7.59
C GLU A 229 -37.50 -13.38 6.42
N GLY A 230 -37.22 -14.02 5.27
CA GLY A 230 -38.14 -14.08 4.14
C GLY A 230 -38.52 -12.75 3.51
N ALA A 231 -37.69 -11.72 3.70
CA ALA A 231 -38.04 -10.32 3.39
C ALA A 231 -37.41 -9.77 2.11
N GLY A 232 -36.62 -10.55 1.38
CA GLY A 232 -35.88 -10.01 0.26
C GLY A 232 -35.65 -10.95 -0.90
N GLU A 233 -35.37 -10.36 -2.05
CA GLU A 233 -34.85 -11.09 -3.21
C GLU A 233 -33.37 -11.42 -2.97
N MET A 234 -33.03 -12.70 -3.09
CA MET A 234 -31.63 -13.13 -3.03
C MET A 234 -30.96 -12.99 -4.39
N PHE A 235 -29.73 -12.51 -4.39
CA PHE A 235 -28.90 -12.53 -5.57
C PHE A 235 -28.46 -13.97 -5.89
N GLN A 236 -28.61 -14.38 -7.13
CA GLN A 236 -28.09 -15.67 -7.58
C GLN A 236 -26.61 -15.58 -7.90
N VAL A 237 -25.79 -16.43 -7.27
CA VAL A 237 -24.38 -16.61 -7.60
C VAL A 237 -24.23 -17.89 -8.38
N THR A 238 -23.74 -17.83 -9.61
CA THR A 238 -23.58 -18.99 -10.49
C THR A 238 -22.32 -18.87 -11.34
N THR A 239 -21.73 -20.00 -11.68
CA THR A 239 -20.68 -20.12 -12.70
C THR A 239 -21.22 -20.45 -14.08
N MET A 240 -22.53 -20.67 -14.18
CA MET A 240 -23.20 -20.96 -15.48
C MET A 240 -23.52 -19.65 -16.20
N ASP A 241 -23.51 -19.71 -17.53
CA ASP A 241 -24.00 -18.61 -18.36
C ASP A 241 -25.53 -18.53 -18.22
N LEU A 242 -26.02 -17.40 -17.70
CA LEU A 242 -27.45 -17.17 -17.49
C LEU A 242 -28.25 -17.05 -18.80
N ASN A 243 -27.57 -16.85 -19.94
CA ASN A 243 -28.19 -16.80 -21.26
C ASN A 243 -28.36 -18.17 -21.88
N LEU A 244 -27.73 -19.21 -21.32
CA LEU A 244 -27.97 -20.59 -21.74
C LEU A 244 -29.30 -21.07 -21.16
N SER A 245 -30.24 -21.40 -22.06
CA SER A 245 -31.55 -21.95 -21.68
C SER A 245 -31.40 -23.20 -20.82
N LEU A 246 -32.01 -23.20 -19.64
CA LEU A 246 -32.07 -24.35 -18.73
C LEU A 246 -32.80 -25.56 -19.27
N ILE A 247 -33.27 -25.51 -20.53
CA ILE A 247 -34.04 -26.59 -21.19
C ILE A 247 -33.15 -27.79 -21.61
N HIS A 248 -31.84 -27.67 -21.46
CA HIS A 248 -30.87 -28.68 -21.86
C HIS A 248 -30.12 -29.35 -20.69
N ILE A 249 -30.65 -29.27 -19.48
CA ILE A 249 -30.12 -30.01 -18.33
C ILE A 249 -31.05 -31.19 -17.99
#